data_19f130a48f3e2c819520cf1ecfc9771b
#
_entry.id   19f130a48f3e2c819520cf1ecfc9771b
#
_cell.length_a   1.000
_cell.length_b   1.000
_cell.length_c   1.000
_cell.angle_alpha   90.00
_cell.angle_beta   90.00
_cell.angle_gamma   90.00
#
_symmetry.space_group_name_H-M   'P 1'
#
loop_
_entity.id
_entity.type
_entity.pdbx_description
1 polymer ?
#
loop_
_entity_poly.entity_id
_entity_poly.type
_entity_poly.pdbx_seq_one_letter_code
_entity_poly.pdbx_strand_id
1 'polypeptide(L)'
;LPDLPPAMPMEAPRSLIEPQKSRKDPSLPLHALLVFTPHDLHACLSLLDARWEKPHRLFLSDVMVGRYGGTQTAVLGPMLGAPQAVLVLEKAIALGVRRVIAFGWCGSLQPHVAIGDVILPTEAYSEEGTSAHYPVEEPVAPSPSLMKSLRRSLCEAGLTVHAGKVWSTDAPYRETEGKVRAYQARGALGVEMEMAALLTVAAFRRIDLAGALVVSDDLSRLVWRHGFRDPRFLQTRKLLPGRLLEALTAESPSGNRSPSGKG
;
A
#
# COMPACT_ATOMS: atom_id res chain seq x y z
N LEU A 1 -35.68 11.33 -38.84
CA LEU A 1 -35.28 11.66 -37.48
C LEU A 1 -34.06 12.55 -37.58
N PRO A 2 -34.06 13.78 -37.00
CA PRO A 2 -32.89 14.64 -37.05
C PRO A 2 -31.72 13.98 -36.30
N ASP A 3 -30.53 14.06 -36.89
CA ASP A 3 -29.29 13.56 -36.33
C ASP A 3 -29.05 14.16 -34.94
N LEU A 4 -29.01 13.32 -33.93
CA LEU A 4 -28.56 13.69 -32.59
C LEU A 4 -27.10 14.15 -32.68
N PRO A 5 -26.72 15.30 -32.10
CA PRO A 5 -25.34 15.72 -32.07
C PRO A 5 -24.52 14.66 -31.37
N PRO A 6 -23.24 14.47 -31.79
CA PRO A 6 -22.36 13.54 -31.14
C PRO A 6 -22.28 13.84 -29.63
N ALA A 7 -22.42 12.80 -28.80
CA ALA A 7 -22.32 12.93 -27.36
C ALA A 7 -21.02 13.65 -27.03
N MET A 8 -21.08 14.80 -26.39
CA MET A 8 -19.93 15.51 -25.89
C MET A 8 -19.20 14.56 -24.90
N PRO A 9 -17.87 14.49 -24.92
CA PRO A 9 -17.14 13.74 -23.91
C PRO A 9 -17.58 14.25 -22.54
N MET A 10 -18.20 13.38 -21.74
CA MET A 10 -18.55 13.72 -20.37
C MET A 10 -17.23 13.95 -19.64
N GLU A 11 -16.93 15.19 -19.29
CA GLU A 11 -15.87 15.50 -18.34
C GLU A 11 -16.13 14.67 -17.08
N ALA A 12 -15.05 14.02 -16.56
CA ALA A 12 -15.17 13.28 -15.31
C ALA A 12 -15.78 14.20 -14.24
N PRO A 13 -16.84 13.77 -13.52
CA PRO A 13 -17.55 14.64 -12.60
C PRO A 13 -16.56 15.18 -11.54
N ARG A 14 -16.54 16.52 -11.41
CA ARG A 14 -15.66 17.21 -10.45
C ARG A 14 -16.09 16.87 -9.02
N SER A 15 -15.15 16.42 -8.18
CA SER A 15 -15.39 16.25 -6.76
C SER A 15 -15.69 17.60 -6.08
N LEU A 16 -16.68 17.61 -5.20
CA LEU A 16 -17.00 18.80 -4.39
C LEU A 16 -16.03 18.96 -3.21
N ILE A 17 -15.47 17.86 -2.75
CA ILE A 17 -14.51 17.81 -1.63
C ILE A 17 -13.19 17.30 -2.19
N GLU A 18 -12.16 18.16 -2.15
CA GLU A 18 -10.79 17.77 -2.51
C GLU A 18 -9.88 17.81 -1.27
N PRO A 19 -8.94 16.85 -1.13
CA PRO A 19 -8.01 16.87 -0.04
C PRO A 19 -7.09 18.10 -0.14
N GLN A 20 -7.07 18.94 0.90
CA GLN A 20 -6.34 20.21 0.91
C GLN A 20 -5.41 20.29 2.11
N LYS A 21 -4.30 21.03 1.95
CA LYS A 21 -3.43 21.43 3.05
C LYS A 21 -4.02 22.63 3.77
N SER A 22 -4.31 22.50 5.06
CA SER A 22 -4.69 23.63 5.92
C SER A 22 -3.46 24.36 6.47
N ARG A 23 -3.66 25.54 7.08
CA ARG A 23 -2.55 26.28 7.71
C ARG A 23 -1.89 25.53 8.87
N LYS A 24 -2.62 24.64 9.53
CA LYS A 24 -2.15 23.83 10.68
C LYS A 24 -1.48 22.53 10.25
N ASP A 25 -1.64 22.13 9.01
CA ASP A 25 -1.06 20.89 8.52
C ASP A 25 0.43 21.04 8.21
N PRO A 26 1.26 20.06 8.56
CA PRO A 26 2.66 20.06 8.17
C PRO A 26 2.82 19.83 6.67
N SER A 27 3.98 20.20 6.12
CA SER A 27 4.41 19.62 4.84
C SER A 27 5.04 18.26 5.10
N LEU A 28 4.66 17.25 4.32
CA LEU A 28 5.26 15.93 4.36
C LEU A 28 6.35 15.77 3.30
N PRO A 29 7.36 14.93 3.54
CA PRO A 29 8.36 14.60 2.54
C PRO A 29 7.76 13.78 1.39
N LEU A 30 8.51 13.63 0.30
CA LEU A 30 8.07 12.86 -0.87
C LEU A 30 7.83 11.38 -0.55
N HIS A 31 8.60 10.81 0.38
CA HIS A 31 8.58 9.40 0.75
C HIS A 31 7.70 9.16 1.97
N ALA A 32 6.80 8.17 1.88
CA ALA A 32 5.95 7.77 2.99
C ALA A 32 5.83 6.25 3.10
N LEU A 33 5.85 5.76 4.34
CA LEU A 33 5.49 4.39 4.69
C LEU A 33 4.12 4.42 5.38
N LEU A 34 3.12 3.78 4.77
CA LEU A 34 1.80 3.54 5.39
C LEU A 34 1.86 2.22 6.13
N VAL A 35 1.47 2.21 7.39
CA VAL A 35 1.55 1.02 8.26
C VAL A 35 0.19 0.74 8.87
N PHE A 36 -0.33 -0.48 8.66
CA PHE A 36 -1.71 -0.77 9.02
C PHE A 36 -1.89 -1.14 10.50
N THR A 37 -0.89 -1.76 11.13
CA THR A 37 -1.03 -2.20 12.53
C THR A 37 -0.28 -1.30 13.51
N PRO A 38 -0.82 -1.10 14.76
CA PRO A 38 -0.17 -0.26 15.77
C PRO A 38 1.24 -0.77 16.16
N HIS A 39 1.40 -2.09 16.23
CA HIS A 39 2.67 -2.69 16.64
C HIS A 39 3.77 -2.46 15.61
N ASP A 40 3.46 -2.64 14.32
CA ASP A 40 4.42 -2.42 13.23
C ASP A 40 4.71 -0.93 13.04
N LEU A 41 3.70 -0.07 13.27
CA LEU A 41 3.90 1.38 13.29
C LEU A 41 4.97 1.76 14.32
N HIS A 42 4.86 1.27 15.57
CA HIS A 42 5.85 1.54 16.60
C HIS A 42 7.26 1.09 16.18
N ALA A 43 7.38 -0.11 15.60
CA ALA A 43 8.65 -0.62 15.10
C ALA A 43 9.24 0.25 13.98
N CYS A 44 8.40 0.74 13.05
CA CYS A 44 8.86 1.64 11.99
C CYS A 44 9.31 3.00 12.55
N LEU A 45 8.55 3.56 13.50
CA LEU A 45 8.88 4.84 14.13
C LEU A 45 10.19 4.80 14.90
N SER A 46 10.51 3.68 15.56
CA SER A 46 11.76 3.52 16.32
C SER A 46 13.03 3.54 15.46
N LEU A 47 12.89 3.36 14.15
CA LEU A 47 14.00 3.39 13.19
C LEU A 47 14.25 4.78 12.58
N LEU A 48 13.34 5.72 12.79
CA LEU A 48 13.50 7.08 12.28
C LEU A 48 14.33 7.92 13.25
N ASP A 49 15.25 8.69 12.69
CA ASP A 49 15.78 9.87 13.37
C ASP A 49 14.68 10.95 13.31
N ALA A 50 13.85 10.98 14.36
CA ALA A 50 12.60 11.72 14.38
C ALA A 50 12.84 13.22 14.40
N ARG A 51 12.14 13.96 13.53
CA ARG A 51 12.18 15.41 13.45
C ARG A 51 11.22 16.08 14.44
N TRP A 52 10.15 15.39 14.79
CA TRP A 52 9.09 15.91 15.66
C TRP A 52 9.11 15.23 17.03
N GLU A 53 8.88 15.98 18.07
CA GLU A 53 8.78 15.43 19.44
C GLU A 53 7.49 14.62 19.64
N LYS A 54 6.42 14.95 18.89
CA LYS A 54 5.12 14.29 18.96
C LYS A 54 4.56 14.05 17.57
N PRO A 55 3.82 12.94 17.38
CA PRO A 55 3.11 12.70 16.13
C PRO A 55 2.08 13.80 15.83
N HIS A 56 1.93 14.11 14.55
CA HIS A 56 0.80 14.87 14.05
C HIS A 56 -0.37 13.93 13.75
N ARG A 57 -1.60 14.32 14.12
CA ARG A 57 -2.79 13.49 13.93
C ARG A 57 -3.43 13.77 12.58
N LEU A 58 -3.59 12.74 11.74
CA LEU A 58 -4.41 12.74 10.54
C LEU A 58 -5.57 11.77 10.71
N PHE A 59 -6.79 12.29 10.91
CA PHE A 59 -7.96 11.45 11.24
C PHE A 59 -7.71 10.56 12.46
N LEU A 60 -7.75 9.23 12.27
CA LEU A 60 -7.47 8.24 13.32
C LEU A 60 -6.02 7.76 13.33
N SER A 61 -5.19 8.24 12.39
CA SER A 61 -3.81 7.81 12.22
C SER A 61 -2.83 8.86 12.74
N ASP A 62 -1.68 8.42 13.18
CA ASP A 62 -0.55 9.26 13.55
C ASP A 62 0.40 9.43 12.36
N VAL A 63 1.05 10.58 12.28
CA VAL A 63 2.10 10.87 11.30
C VAL A 63 3.34 11.33 12.03
N MET A 64 4.45 10.73 11.71
CA MET A 64 5.77 11.14 12.16
C MET A 64 6.67 11.38 10.96
N VAL A 65 7.45 12.44 10.99
CA VAL A 65 8.51 12.73 10.01
C VAL A 65 9.86 12.59 10.66
N GLY A 66 10.76 11.89 10.01
CA GLY A 66 12.14 11.72 10.45
C GLY A 66 13.06 11.50 9.26
N ARG A 67 14.28 11.02 9.55
CA ARG A 67 15.24 10.60 8.54
C ARG A 67 15.51 9.10 8.67
N TYR A 68 15.67 8.45 7.52
CA TYR A 68 16.19 7.10 7.43
C TYR A 68 17.28 7.06 6.35
N GLY A 69 18.50 6.65 6.71
CA GLY A 69 19.62 6.68 5.76
C GLY A 69 19.89 8.07 5.16
N GLY A 70 19.65 9.15 5.93
CA GLY A 70 19.79 10.53 5.46
C GLY A 70 18.59 11.08 4.68
N THR A 71 17.65 10.26 4.21
CA THR A 71 16.47 10.68 3.43
C THR A 71 15.30 11.01 4.36
N GLN A 72 14.65 12.15 4.12
CA GLN A 72 13.43 12.51 4.84
C GLN A 72 12.28 11.57 4.46
N THR A 73 11.62 11.02 5.46
CA THR A 73 10.56 10.03 5.30
C THR A 73 9.44 10.29 6.31
N ALA A 74 8.20 10.13 5.88
CA ALA A 74 7.03 10.10 6.76
C ALA A 74 6.63 8.66 7.03
N VAL A 75 6.22 8.36 8.25
CA VAL A 75 5.56 7.10 8.61
C VAL A 75 4.18 7.42 9.15
N LEU A 76 3.16 6.79 8.57
CA LEU A 76 1.75 7.06 8.85
C LEU A 76 1.03 5.78 9.25
N GLY A 77 0.20 5.83 10.28
CA GLY A 77 -0.61 4.72 10.76
C GLY A 77 -1.11 4.91 12.20
N PRO A 78 -1.78 3.92 12.81
CA PRO A 78 -2.30 2.75 12.11
C PRO A 78 -3.51 3.08 11.25
N MET A 79 -3.95 2.13 10.43
CA MET A 79 -5.17 2.26 9.64
C MET A 79 -5.81 0.89 9.43
N LEU A 80 -7.14 0.86 9.27
CA LEU A 80 -7.91 -0.36 9.12
C LEU A 80 -8.94 -0.19 8.00
N GLY A 81 -8.79 -1.00 6.96
CA GLY A 81 -9.70 -1.05 5.83
C GLY A 81 -9.53 0.09 4.82
N ALA A 82 -10.02 -0.15 3.62
CA ALA A 82 -9.88 0.72 2.47
C ALA A 82 -10.30 2.18 2.72
N PRO A 83 -11.45 2.49 3.35
CA PRO A 83 -11.87 3.87 3.55
C PRO A 83 -10.88 4.69 4.38
N GLN A 84 -10.36 4.14 5.49
CA GLN A 84 -9.42 4.87 6.34
C GLN A 84 -8.06 5.01 5.64
N ALA A 85 -7.58 3.95 5.00
CA ALA A 85 -6.31 3.97 4.29
C ALA A 85 -6.32 5.03 3.17
N VAL A 86 -7.41 5.12 2.42
CA VAL A 86 -7.60 6.11 1.35
C VAL A 86 -7.70 7.54 1.90
N LEU A 87 -8.45 7.78 2.98
CA LEU A 87 -8.50 9.10 3.61
C LEU A 87 -7.11 9.61 4.01
N VAL A 88 -6.30 8.72 4.61
CA VAL A 88 -4.93 9.05 5.01
C VAL A 88 -4.03 9.27 3.79
N LEU A 89 -4.09 8.40 2.79
CA LEU A 89 -3.30 8.52 1.56
C LEU A 89 -3.62 9.81 0.81
N GLU A 90 -4.89 10.10 0.57
CA GLU A 90 -5.34 11.33 -0.12
C GLU A 90 -4.83 12.60 0.60
N LYS A 91 -4.97 12.62 1.92
CA LYS A 91 -4.47 13.74 2.71
C LYS A 91 -2.94 13.82 2.67
N ALA A 92 -2.23 12.72 2.78
CA ALA A 92 -0.77 12.67 2.67
C ALA A 92 -0.26 13.19 1.31
N ILE A 93 -0.96 12.85 0.23
CA ILE A 93 -0.68 13.37 -1.13
C ILE A 93 -0.85 14.89 -1.17
N ALA A 94 -1.92 15.43 -0.61
CA ALA A 94 -2.15 16.88 -0.53
C ALA A 94 -1.08 17.60 0.34
N LEU A 95 -0.45 16.88 1.27
CA LEU A 95 0.64 17.39 2.11
C LEU A 95 2.03 17.25 1.49
N GLY A 96 2.18 16.59 0.33
CA GLY A 96 3.44 16.51 -0.42
C GLY A 96 3.95 15.12 -0.78
N VAL A 97 3.34 14.05 -0.27
CA VAL A 97 3.77 12.66 -0.55
C VAL A 97 3.58 12.30 -2.02
N ARG A 98 4.56 11.58 -2.60
CA ARG A 98 4.53 11.11 -4.00
C ARG A 98 5.03 9.68 -4.18
N ARG A 99 5.70 9.10 -3.19
CA ARG A 99 6.29 7.78 -3.24
C ARG A 99 5.96 7.02 -1.96
N VAL A 100 5.22 5.92 -2.08
CA VAL A 100 4.57 5.25 -0.95
C VAL A 100 4.85 3.75 -0.97
N ILE A 101 5.22 3.20 0.19
CA ILE A 101 5.12 1.77 0.46
C ILE A 101 4.01 1.57 1.49
N ALA A 102 3.11 0.61 1.23
CA ALA A 102 2.08 0.17 2.15
C ALA A 102 2.53 -1.12 2.83
N PHE A 103 2.43 -1.18 4.15
CA PHE A 103 2.86 -2.32 4.98
C PHE A 103 1.72 -2.83 5.83
N GLY A 104 1.34 -4.08 5.61
CA GLY A 104 0.27 -4.75 6.33
C GLY A 104 0.46 -6.25 6.46
N TRP A 105 -0.61 -6.92 6.86
CA TRP A 105 -0.69 -8.36 6.97
C TRP A 105 -1.72 -8.89 5.98
N CYS A 106 -1.65 -10.20 5.69
CA CYS A 106 -2.64 -10.89 4.87
C CYS A 106 -2.82 -12.34 5.31
N GLY A 107 -3.98 -12.89 5.04
CA GLY A 107 -4.24 -14.33 5.09
C GLY A 107 -3.79 -14.99 3.78
N SER A 108 -3.04 -16.10 3.86
CA SER A 108 -2.66 -16.87 2.67
C SER A 108 -3.86 -17.58 2.05
N LEU A 109 -3.95 -17.55 0.72
CA LEU A 109 -4.94 -18.31 -0.06
C LEU A 109 -4.33 -19.50 -0.80
N GLN A 110 -3.00 -19.64 -0.86
CA GLN A 110 -2.34 -20.68 -1.65
C GLN A 110 -1.45 -21.57 -0.76
N PRO A 111 -1.50 -22.90 -0.93
CA PRO A 111 -0.73 -23.81 -0.07
C PRO A 111 0.79 -23.63 -0.08
N HIS A 112 1.33 -23.02 -1.14
CA HIS A 112 2.76 -22.75 -1.28
C HIS A 112 3.20 -21.41 -0.67
N VAL A 113 2.26 -20.61 -0.17
CA VAL A 113 2.51 -19.32 0.51
C VAL A 113 2.30 -19.54 1.99
N ALA A 114 3.38 -19.60 2.76
CA ALA A 114 3.35 -19.98 4.16
C ALA A 114 3.28 -18.77 5.09
N ILE A 115 2.82 -19.00 6.34
CA ILE A 115 2.88 -18.01 7.42
C ILE A 115 4.33 -17.53 7.58
N GLY A 116 4.51 -16.20 7.63
CA GLY A 116 5.81 -15.55 7.70
C GLY A 116 6.45 -15.25 6.33
N ASP A 117 5.90 -15.72 5.22
CA ASP A 117 6.32 -15.27 3.90
C ASP A 117 5.82 -13.82 3.64
N VAL A 118 6.37 -13.17 2.63
CA VAL A 118 5.96 -11.82 2.21
C VAL A 118 5.34 -11.87 0.82
N ILE A 119 4.17 -11.26 0.66
CA ILE A 119 3.53 -11.06 -0.63
C ILE A 119 3.77 -9.60 -1.07
N LEU A 120 4.27 -9.42 -2.30
CA LEU A 120 4.30 -8.16 -3.02
C LEU A 120 3.13 -8.14 -4.02
N PRO A 121 2.05 -7.40 -3.76
CA PRO A 121 0.90 -7.33 -4.66
C PRO A 121 1.28 -6.78 -6.03
N THR A 122 0.99 -7.52 -7.10
CA THR A 122 1.15 -7.07 -8.48
C THR A 122 -0.16 -6.56 -9.07
N GLU A 123 -1.27 -6.95 -8.49
CA GLU A 123 -2.64 -6.58 -8.81
C GLU A 123 -3.51 -6.90 -7.58
N ALA A 124 -4.63 -6.23 -7.41
CA ALA A 124 -5.57 -6.54 -6.35
C ALA A 124 -7.00 -6.67 -6.89
N TYR A 125 -7.69 -7.75 -6.50
CA TYR A 125 -9.12 -7.90 -6.75
C TYR A 125 -9.88 -7.11 -5.70
N SER A 126 -10.66 -6.11 -6.13
CA SER A 126 -11.49 -5.30 -5.25
C SER A 126 -12.81 -6.03 -4.95
N GLU A 127 -13.05 -6.28 -3.66
CA GLU A 127 -14.37 -6.59 -3.10
C GLU A 127 -14.70 -5.58 -1.98
N GLU A 128 -13.86 -4.58 -1.80
CA GLU A 128 -14.10 -3.43 -0.94
C GLU A 128 -14.88 -2.33 -1.69
N GLY A 129 -15.51 -1.43 -0.94
CA GLY A 129 -16.41 -0.45 -1.53
C GLY A 129 -15.75 0.83 -2.03
N THR A 130 -14.47 1.09 -1.75
CA THR A 130 -13.84 2.40 -1.96
C THR A 130 -13.35 2.59 -3.40
N SER A 131 -12.73 1.58 -3.99
CA SER A 131 -12.17 1.64 -5.36
C SER A 131 -13.19 2.03 -6.41
N ALA A 132 -14.44 1.55 -6.29
CA ALA A 132 -15.50 1.81 -7.25
C ALA A 132 -15.86 3.32 -7.42
N HIS A 133 -15.41 4.17 -6.49
CA HIS A 133 -15.63 5.62 -6.57
C HIS A 133 -14.54 6.38 -7.32
N TYR A 134 -13.47 5.73 -7.73
CA TYR A 134 -12.35 6.35 -8.44
C TYR A 134 -12.33 5.92 -9.91
N PRO A 135 -12.50 6.87 -10.85
CA PRO A 135 -12.51 6.57 -12.29
C PRO A 135 -11.09 6.33 -12.80
N VAL A 136 -10.65 5.08 -12.77
CA VAL A 136 -9.37 4.62 -13.31
C VAL A 136 -9.58 3.49 -14.30
N GLU A 137 -8.70 3.37 -15.28
CA GLU A 137 -8.66 2.21 -16.17
C GLU A 137 -8.00 1.03 -15.45
N GLU A 138 -8.66 -0.10 -15.45
CA GLU A 138 -8.11 -1.34 -14.88
C GLU A 138 -7.39 -2.19 -15.94
N PRO A 139 -6.41 -3.02 -15.54
CA PRO A 139 -5.94 -3.25 -14.18
C PRO A 139 -4.99 -2.16 -13.68
N VAL A 140 -5.14 -1.79 -12.40
CA VAL A 140 -4.18 -0.91 -11.73
C VAL A 140 -2.98 -1.71 -11.23
N ALA A 141 -1.78 -1.17 -11.38
CA ALA A 141 -0.54 -1.85 -11.03
C ALA A 141 0.32 -1.01 -10.06
N PRO A 142 1.11 -1.65 -9.20
CA PRO A 142 2.08 -0.97 -8.36
C PRO A 142 3.21 -0.34 -9.17
N SER A 143 3.91 0.64 -8.56
CA SER A 143 5.11 1.24 -9.17
C SER A 143 6.20 0.19 -9.44
N PRO A 144 6.64 0.01 -10.70
CA PRO A 144 7.68 -0.97 -11.02
C PRO A 144 9.01 -0.69 -10.31
N SER A 145 9.34 0.57 -10.09
CA SER A 145 10.57 0.99 -9.42
C SER A 145 10.55 0.58 -7.93
N LEU A 146 9.42 0.78 -7.25
CA LEU A 146 9.23 0.35 -5.87
C LEU A 146 9.21 -1.17 -5.74
N MET A 147 8.52 -1.88 -6.64
CA MET A 147 8.49 -3.34 -6.67
C MET A 147 9.91 -3.93 -6.80
N LYS A 148 10.73 -3.36 -7.67
CA LYS A 148 12.13 -3.77 -7.84
C LYS A 148 12.94 -3.54 -6.56
N SER A 149 12.81 -2.37 -5.94
CA SER A 149 13.52 -2.02 -4.70
C SER A 149 13.10 -2.91 -3.54
N LEU A 150 11.78 -3.14 -3.37
CA LEU A 150 11.22 -4.05 -2.36
C LEU A 150 11.77 -5.46 -2.54
N ARG A 151 11.63 -6.03 -3.75
CA ARG A 151 12.09 -7.39 -4.01
C ARG A 151 13.58 -7.56 -3.68
N ARG A 152 14.42 -6.60 -4.08
CA ARG A 152 15.85 -6.62 -3.79
C ARG A 152 16.11 -6.63 -2.28
N SER A 153 15.61 -5.61 -1.55
CA SER A 153 15.86 -5.45 -0.12
C SER A 153 15.37 -6.66 0.70
N LEU A 154 14.19 -7.21 0.36
CA LEU A 154 13.62 -8.36 1.06
C LEU A 154 14.37 -9.66 0.76
N CYS A 155 14.77 -9.91 -0.49
CA CYS A 155 15.55 -11.08 -0.86
C CYS A 155 16.97 -11.05 -0.26
N GLU A 156 17.62 -9.88 -0.22
CA GLU A 156 18.92 -9.70 0.44
C GLU A 156 18.85 -9.97 1.96
N ALA A 157 17.68 -9.79 2.57
CA ALA A 157 17.43 -10.16 3.97
C ALA A 157 17.12 -11.65 4.17
N GLY A 158 17.13 -12.47 3.11
CA GLY A 158 16.82 -13.90 3.17
C GLY A 158 15.35 -14.21 3.38
N LEU A 159 14.43 -13.24 3.12
CA LEU A 159 13.00 -13.46 3.26
C LEU A 159 12.44 -14.20 2.03
N THR A 160 11.47 -15.08 2.26
CA THR A 160 10.69 -15.72 1.19
C THR A 160 9.67 -14.71 0.66
N VAL A 161 9.79 -14.35 -0.62
CA VAL A 161 8.99 -13.31 -1.26
C VAL A 161 8.22 -13.87 -2.45
N HIS A 162 6.92 -13.70 -2.45
CA HIS A 162 6.01 -14.02 -3.54
C HIS A 162 5.53 -12.72 -4.19
N ALA A 163 5.45 -12.68 -5.51
CA ALA A 163 4.84 -11.57 -6.24
C ALA A 163 3.60 -12.09 -6.95
N GLY A 164 2.44 -11.48 -6.72
CA GLY A 164 1.19 -11.95 -7.31
C GLY A 164 -0.02 -11.16 -6.86
N LYS A 165 -1.20 -11.61 -7.30
CA LYS A 165 -2.47 -10.96 -7.04
C LYS A 165 -2.91 -11.18 -5.59
N VAL A 166 -3.62 -10.19 -5.04
CA VAL A 166 -4.27 -10.29 -3.73
C VAL A 166 -5.76 -9.98 -3.87
N TRP A 167 -6.52 -10.30 -2.85
CA TRP A 167 -7.94 -9.97 -2.73
C TRP A 167 -8.15 -9.02 -1.56
N SER A 168 -8.73 -7.84 -1.82
CA SER A 168 -9.08 -6.85 -0.80
C SER A 168 -10.56 -6.94 -0.48
N THR A 169 -10.91 -7.10 0.80
CA THR A 169 -12.30 -7.19 1.30
C THR A 169 -12.54 -6.30 2.50
N ASP A 170 -13.74 -5.71 2.61
CA ASP A 170 -14.16 -4.95 3.81
C ASP A 170 -14.67 -5.84 4.95
N ALA A 171 -14.82 -7.15 4.72
CA ALA A 171 -15.55 -8.03 5.61
C ALA A 171 -14.80 -9.35 5.90
N PRO A 172 -13.70 -9.33 6.70
CA PRO A 172 -12.89 -10.51 6.97
C PRO A 172 -13.70 -11.68 7.57
N TYR A 173 -14.69 -11.41 8.41
CA TYR A 173 -15.59 -12.45 8.93
C TYR A 173 -16.57 -13.02 7.89
N ARG A 174 -16.51 -12.56 6.65
CA ARG A 174 -17.30 -13.06 5.52
C ARG A 174 -16.44 -13.65 4.41
N GLU A 175 -15.21 -14.00 4.70
CA GLU A 175 -14.32 -14.80 3.84
C GLU A 175 -14.82 -16.27 3.82
N THR A 176 -15.94 -16.48 3.14
CA THR A 176 -16.59 -17.79 3.07
C THR A 176 -15.79 -18.78 2.21
N GLU A 177 -16.00 -20.08 2.44
CA GLU A 177 -15.35 -21.13 1.63
C GLU A 177 -15.52 -20.92 0.12
N GLY A 178 -16.72 -20.53 -0.33
CA GLY A 178 -17.01 -20.24 -1.74
C GLY A 178 -16.17 -19.09 -2.29
N LYS A 179 -16.01 -18.00 -1.52
CA LYS A 179 -15.16 -16.85 -1.89
C LYS A 179 -13.69 -17.24 -1.94
N VAL A 180 -13.20 -17.92 -0.90
CA VAL A 180 -11.81 -18.41 -0.86
C VAL A 180 -11.50 -19.25 -2.08
N ARG A 181 -12.31 -20.25 -2.40
CA ARG A 181 -12.15 -21.09 -3.61
C ARG A 181 -12.17 -20.26 -4.90
N ALA A 182 -13.07 -19.29 -5.02
CA ALA A 182 -13.17 -18.45 -6.20
C ALA A 182 -11.90 -17.61 -6.41
N TYR A 183 -11.35 -16.99 -5.36
CA TYR A 183 -10.12 -16.19 -5.46
C TYR A 183 -8.86 -17.05 -5.59
N GLN A 184 -8.83 -18.24 -4.97
CA GLN A 184 -7.79 -19.26 -5.23
C GLN A 184 -7.72 -19.63 -6.71
N ALA A 185 -8.86 -19.93 -7.32
CA ALA A 185 -8.94 -20.29 -8.75
C ALA A 185 -8.52 -19.14 -9.67
N ARG A 186 -8.68 -17.89 -9.25
CA ARG A 186 -8.21 -16.70 -9.95
C ARG A 186 -6.72 -16.37 -9.69
N GLY A 187 -6.03 -17.21 -8.90
CA GLY A 187 -4.60 -17.07 -8.61
C GLY A 187 -4.27 -16.03 -7.55
N ALA A 188 -5.23 -15.58 -6.72
CA ALA A 188 -4.92 -14.72 -5.58
C ALA A 188 -4.03 -15.47 -4.58
N LEU A 189 -2.95 -14.82 -4.14
CA LEU A 189 -1.99 -15.37 -3.17
C LEU A 189 -2.43 -15.12 -1.73
N GLY A 190 -3.10 -14.01 -1.48
CA GLY A 190 -3.53 -13.61 -0.15
C GLY A 190 -4.79 -12.75 -0.17
N VAL A 191 -5.40 -12.59 1.02
CA VAL A 191 -6.54 -11.71 1.29
C VAL A 191 -6.15 -10.67 2.34
N GLU A 192 -6.57 -9.42 2.13
CA GLU A 192 -6.32 -8.27 2.99
C GLU A 192 -7.43 -7.22 2.80
N MET A 193 -7.27 -5.99 3.28
CA MET A 193 -8.40 -5.04 3.35
C MET A 193 -8.15 -3.69 2.65
N GLU A 194 -6.96 -3.42 2.05
CA GLU A 194 -6.58 -2.05 1.65
C GLU A 194 -5.99 -1.92 0.24
N MET A 195 -5.27 -2.94 -0.25
CA MET A 195 -4.40 -2.78 -1.41
C MET A 195 -5.12 -2.41 -2.71
N ALA A 196 -6.33 -2.94 -2.95
CA ALA A 196 -7.10 -2.58 -4.15
C ALA A 196 -7.38 -1.07 -4.16
N ALA A 197 -7.86 -0.53 -3.06
CA ALA A 197 -8.17 0.90 -2.95
C ALA A 197 -6.92 1.77 -3.01
N LEU A 198 -5.83 1.37 -2.35
CA LEU A 198 -4.58 2.12 -2.37
C LEU A 198 -3.95 2.18 -3.77
N LEU A 199 -3.93 1.05 -4.51
CA LEU A 199 -3.44 1.02 -5.89
C LEU A 199 -4.33 1.87 -6.81
N THR A 200 -5.64 1.78 -6.66
CA THR A 200 -6.61 2.56 -7.42
C THR A 200 -6.40 4.07 -7.20
N VAL A 201 -6.30 4.52 -5.95
CA VAL A 201 -6.06 5.94 -5.63
C VAL A 201 -4.68 6.38 -6.09
N ALA A 202 -3.66 5.54 -5.99
CA ALA A 202 -2.32 5.87 -6.48
C ALA A 202 -2.31 6.09 -8.00
N ALA A 203 -3.02 5.26 -8.77
CA ALA A 203 -3.22 5.43 -10.21
C ALA A 203 -3.99 6.72 -10.51
N PHE A 204 -5.10 6.98 -9.82
CA PHE A 204 -5.91 8.19 -9.97
C PHE A 204 -5.10 9.47 -9.69
N ARG A 205 -4.31 9.49 -8.61
CA ARG A 205 -3.49 10.65 -8.20
C ARG A 205 -2.10 10.68 -8.85
N ARG A 206 -1.76 9.67 -9.67
CA ARG A 206 -0.49 9.54 -10.39
C ARG A 206 0.73 9.63 -9.47
N ILE A 207 0.72 8.83 -8.42
CA ILE A 207 1.84 8.68 -7.49
C ILE A 207 2.42 7.27 -7.56
N ASP A 208 3.66 7.11 -7.13
CA ASP A 208 4.29 5.81 -6.96
C ASP A 208 3.78 5.13 -5.69
N LEU A 209 3.19 3.94 -5.82
CA LEU A 209 2.79 3.11 -4.67
C LEU A 209 3.10 1.64 -4.94
N ALA A 210 3.55 0.93 -3.92
CA ALA A 210 3.65 -0.53 -3.87
C ALA A 210 3.32 -1.02 -2.46
N GLY A 211 2.98 -2.31 -2.32
CA GLY A 211 2.68 -2.94 -1.05
C GLY A 211 3.65 -4.06 -0.69
N ALA A 212 3.79 -4.32 0.61
CA ALA A 212 4.43 -5.51 1.15
C ALA A 212 3.57 -6.04 2.31
N LEU A 213 3.10 -7.27 2.16
CA LEU A 213 2.17 -7.92 3.08
C LEU A 213 2.84 -9.14 3.69
N VAL A 214 2.94 -9.20 5.02
CA VAL A 214 3.40 -10.41 5.69
C VAL A 214 2.24 -11.36 5.94
N VAL A 215 2.44 -12.62 5.63
CA VAL A 215 1.41 -13.65 5.83
C VAL A 215 1.26 -13.95 7.32
N SER A 216 0.12 -13.57 7.89
CA SER A 216 -0.21 -13.72 9.32
C SER A 216 -1.00 -14.98 9.64
N ASP A 217 -1.73 -15.50 8.67
CA ASP A 217 -2.64 -16.63 8.81
C ASP A 217 -2.86 -17.34 7.46
N ASP A 218 -3.53 -18.47 7.48
CA ASP A 218 -3.65 -19.36 6.33
C ASP A 218 -5.09 -19.90 6.21
N LEU A 219 -5.71 -19.61 5.05
CA LEU A 219 -7.03 -20.11 4.65
C LEU A 219 -6.93 -21.08 3.46
N SER A 220 -5.70 -21.41 3.00
CA SER A 220 -5.48 -22.14 1.76
C SER A 220 -6.14 -23.52 1.72
N ARG A 221 -6.38 -24.12 2.88
CA ARG A 221 -7.05 -25.42 3.06
C ARG A 221 -8.51 -25.29 3.54
N LEU A 222 -9.12 -24.09 3.43
CA LEU A 222 -10.49 -23.78 3.84
C LEU A 222 -10.74 -23.97 5.36
N VAL A 223 -9.69 -23.95 6.13
CA VAL A 223 -9.69 -23.94 7.59
C VAL A 223 -8.81 -22.80 8.02
N TRP A 224 -9.36 -21.85 8.77
CA TRP A 224 -8.57 -20.75 9.27
C TRP A 224 -7.53 -21.20 10.28
N ARG A 225 -6.26 -20.97 9.97
CA ARG A 225 -5.11 -21.24 10.82
C ARG A 225 -4.37 -19.94 11.09
N HIS A 226 -4.51 -19.40 12.28
CA HIS A 226 -3.79 -18.19 12.67
C HIS A 226 -2.31 -18.48 12.97
N GLY A 227 -1.43 -17.53 12.58
CA GLY A 227 0.01 -17.60 12.79
C GLY A 227 0.58 -16.44 13.60
N PHE A 228 -0.24 -15.70 14.36
CA PHE A 228 0.18 -14.49 15.08
C PHE A 228 1.30 -14.71 16.11
N ARG A 229 1.51 -15.96 16.53
CA ARG A 229 2.60 -16.38 17.43
C ARG A 229 3.63 -17.28 16.74
N ASP A 230 3.50 -17.50 15.44
CA ASP A 230 4.47 -18.30 14.69
C ASP A 230 5.84 -17.60 14.68
N PRO A 231 6.94 -18.30 15.03
CA PRO A 231 8.28 -17.71 15.07
C PRO A 231 8.71 -17.07 13.75
N ARG A 232 8.33 -17.67 12.59
CA ARG A 232 8.65 -17.12 11.26
C ARG A 232 7.94 -15.79 11.03
N PHE A 233 6.64 -15.73 11.36
CA PHE A 233 5.87 -14.48 11.25
C PHE A 233 6.48 -13.37 12.12
N LEU A 234 6.81 -13.69 13.40
CA LEU A 234 7.40 -12.71 14.32
C LEU A 234 8.79 -12.26 13.85
N GLN A 235 9.59 -13.18 13.32
CA GLN A 235 10.92 -12.84 12.77
C GLN A 235 10.81 -11.95 11.53
N THR A 236 9.94 -12.30 10.58
CA THR A 236 9.73 -11.50 9.37
C THR A 236 9.25 -10.10 9.72
N ARG A 237 8.25 -9.96 10.60
CA ARG A 237 7.75 -8.66 11.08
C ARG A 237 8.84 -7.80 11.70
N LYS A 238 9.78 -8.40 12.44
CA LYS A 238 10.90 -7.67 13.05
C LYS A 238 11.87 -7.11 12.00
N LEU A 239 12.04 -7.80 10.89
CA LEU A 239 12.96 -7.39 9.81
C LEU A 239 12.34 -6.37 8.87
N LEU A 240 11.03 -6.50 8.59
CA LEU A 240 10.33 -5.71 7.56
C LEU A 240 10.49 -4.19 7.72
N PRO A 241 10.31 -3.55 8.88
CA PRO A 241 10.40 -2.10 9.01
C PRO A 241 11.66 -1.50 8.40
N GLY A 242 12.82 -2.05 8.74
CA GLY A 242 14.10 -1.57 8.19
C GLY A 242 14.23 -1.82 6.69
N ARG A 243 13.81 -2.98 6.21
CA ARG A 243 13.88 -3.34 4.80
C ARG A 243 12.93 -2.52 3.91
N LEU A 244 11.75 -2.18 4.43
CA LEU A 244 10.80 -1.33 3.73
C LEU A 244 11.27 0.13 3.66
N LEU A 245 11.82 0.66 4.74
CA LEU A 245 12.41 1.99 4.75
C LEU A 245 13.62 2.08 3.81
N GLU A 246 14.48 1.07 3.79
CA GLU A 246 15.58 0.96 2.83
C GLU A 246 15.08 0.95 1.37
N ALA A 247 14.09 0.12 1.05
CA ALA A 247 13.51 0.05 -0.30
C ALA A 247 12.83 1.36 -0.71
N LEU A 248 12.16 2.04 0.23
CA LEU A 248 11.47 3.31 0.01
C LEU A 248 12.45 4.44 -0.30
N THR A 249 13.58 4.50 0.43
CA THR A 249 14.56 5.57 0.34
C THR A 249 15.67 5.30 -0.69
N ALA A 250 15.71 4.08 -1.26
CA ALA A 250 16.64 3.76 -2.34
C ALA A 250 16.42 4.71 -3.52
N GLU A 251 17.49 5.34 -3.99
CA GLU A 251 17.44 6.19 -5.17
C GLU A 251 16.90 5.40 -6.36
N SER A 252 15.91 5.94 -7.06
CA SER A 252 15.59 5.45 -8.40
C SER A 252 16.81 5.67 -9.27
N PRO A 253 17.31 4.68 -10.03
CA PRO A 253 18.37 4.95 -11.00
C PRO A 253 17.87 6.09 -11.87
N SER A 254 18.58 7.24 -11.80
CA SER A 254 18.27 8.47 -12.52
C SER A 254 18.08 8.15 -14.00
N GLY A 255 16.83 8.13 -14.45
CA GLY A 255 16.53 8.22 -15.86
C GLY A 255 17.08 9.56 -16.31
N ASN A 256 18.14 9.50 -17.09
CA ASN A 256 18.82 10.61 -17.75
C ASN A 256 17.79 11.35 -18.63
N ARG A 257 17.07 12.31 -18.07
CA ARG A 257 16.35 13.30 -18.88
C ARG A 257 17.39 14.31 -19.31
N SER A 258 18.05 14.03 -20.42
CA SER A 258 18.80 15.04 -21.16
C SER A 258 17.87 16.21 -21.43
N PRO A 259 18.23 17.45 -21.07
CA PRO A 259 17.49 18.61 -21.54
C PRO A 259 17.67 18.66 -23.06
N SER A 260 16.58 18.42 -23.82
CA SER A 260 16.56 18.70 -25.25
C SER A 260 16.89 20.16 -25.43
N GLY A 261 18.10 20.41 -26.00
CA GLY A 261 18.57 21.72 -26.35
C GLY A 261 17.58 22.43 -27.28
N LYS A 262 17.33 23.66 -26.96
CA LYS A 262 16.76 24.62 -27.90
C LYS A 262 17.85 24.97 -28.87
N GLY A 263 17.63 24.67 -30.15
CA GLY A 263 18.19 25.33 -31.31
C GLY A 263 17.08 26.17 -31.92
#